data_675cac1661daecd86e6088b5370d71a6
#
_entry.id   675cac1661daecd86e6088b5370d71a6
#
_cell.length_a   1.000
_cell.length_b   1.000
_cell.length_c   1.000
_cell.angle_alpha   90.00
_cell.angle_beta   90.00
_cell.angle_gamma   90.00
#
_symmetry.space_group_name_H-M   'P 1'
#
loop_
_entity.id
_entity.type
_entity.pdbx_description
1 polymer ?
#
loop_
_entity_poly.entity_id
_entity_poly.type
_entity_poly.pdbx_seq_one_letter_code
_entity_poly.pdbx_strand_id
1 'polypeptide(L)'
;MKVKYSLESMDDLQRVVEFIESKNPYAARRMAIDLQEAVDRLKKFPEIGLPVLKASDPEKIRDLYVKAYTLRYFIQNDHIYILRVWHNRENERSQ
;
A
#
# COMPACT_ATOMS: atom_id res chain seq x y z
N MET A 1 4.18 6.32 14.42
CA MET A 1 5.20 6.43 13.35
C MET A 1 4.72 7.36 12.26
N LYS A 2 5.64 7.99 11.56
CA LYS A 2 5.30 8.86 10.42
C LYS A 2 5.24 8.05 9.14
N VAL A 3 4.33 8.43 8.24
CA VAL A 3 4.16 7.74 6.97
C VAL A 3 4.56 8.66 5.83
N LYS A 4 5.35 8.14 4.90
CA LYS A 4 5.75 8.83 3.68
C LYS A 4 5.42 7.94 2.48
N TYR A 5 5.16 8.58 1.35
CA TYR A 5 4.81 7.88 0.11
C TYR A 5 5.92 8.07 -0.91
N SER A 6 6.35 6.97 -1.54
CA SER A 6 7.28 7.07 -2.67
C SER A 6 6.57 7.67 -3.87
N LEU A 7 7.34 8.18 -4.83
CA LEU A 7 6.75 8.70 -6.07
C LEU A 7 6.02 7.58 -6.80
N GLU A 8 6.60 6.39 -6.82
CA GLU A 8 5.99 5.22 -7.47
C GLU A 8 4.64 4.86 -6.83
N SER A 9 4.54 4.93 -5.49
CA SER A 9 3.28 4.63 -4.81
C SER A 9 2.22 5.70 -5.10
N MET A 10 2.63 6.95 -5.23
CA MET A 10 1.70 8.03 -5.59
C MET A 10 1.16 7.83 -7.00
N ASP A 11 2.02 7.45 -7.94
CA ASP A 11 1.60 7.13 -9.30
C ASP A 11 0.67 5.91 -9.31
N ASP A 12 0.99 4.89 -8.52
CA ASP A 12 0.15 3.70 -8.39
C ASP A 12 -1.25 4.08 -7.88
N LEU A 13 -1.32 4.90 -6.84
CA LEU A 13 -2.59 5.33 -6.26
C LEU A 13 -3.42 6.11 -7.27
N GLN A 14 -2.80 7.01 -8.00
CA GLN A 14 -3.49 7.78 -9.03
C GLN A 14 -4.04 6.87 -10.12
N ARG A 15 -3.23 5.92 -10.60
CA ARG A 15 -3.65 4.96 -11.62
C ARG A 15 -4.85 4.14 -11.14
N VAL A 16 -4.78 3.61 -9.93
CA VAL A 16 -5.84 2.75 -9.38
C VAL A 16 -7.12 3.54 -9.17
N VAL A 17 -7.02 4.74 -8.60
CA VAL A 17 -8.19 5.60 -8.38
C VAL A 17 -8.87 5.96 -9.69
N GLU A 18 -8.10 6.40 -10.68
CA GLU A 18 -8.66 6.78 -11.98
C GLU A 18 -9.36 5.62 -12.66
N PHE A 19 -8.74 4.43 -12.60
CA PHE A 19 -9.32 3.25 -13.21
C PHE A 19 -10.68 2.91 -12.58
N ILE A 20 -10.75 2.91 -11.26
CA ILE A 20 -11.98 2.57 -10.54
C ILE A 20 -13.02 3.66 -10.71
N GLU A 21 -12.61 4.92 -10.62
CA GLU A 21 -13.52 6.08 -10.71
C GLU A 21 -14.24 6.11 -12.05
N SER A 22 -13.54 5.76 -13.12
CA SER A 22 -14.13 5.74 -14.45
C SER A 22 -15.28 4.73 -14.56
N LYS A 23 -15.28 3.71 -13.71
CA LYS A 23 -16.29 2.66 -13.71
C LYS A 23 -17.31 2.82 -12.59
N ASN A 24 -16.87 3.24 -11.41
CA ASN A 24 -17.71 3.32 -10.24
C ASN A 24 -17.13 4.32 -9.22
N PRO A 25 -17.64 5.58 -9.22
CA PRO A 25 -17.14 6.59 -8.29
C PRO A 25 -17.29 6.22 -6.80
N TYR A 26 -18.34 5.47 -6.45
CA TYR A 26 -18.54 5.06 -5.07
C TYR A 26 -17.47 4.06 -4.63
N ALA A 27 -17.14 3.13 -5.52
CA ALA A 27 -16.08 2.16 -5.24
C ALA A 27 -14.72 2.85 -5.08
N ALA A 28 -14.45 3.88 -5.87
CA ALA A 28 -13.20 4.63 -5.75
C ALA A 28 -13.11 5.34 -4.39
N ARG A 29 -14.19 5.95 -3.94
CA ARG A 29 -14.22 6.58 -2.62
C ARG A 29 -14.05 5.55 -1.51
N ARG A 30 -14.70 4.41 -1.63
CA ARG A 30 -14.60 3.33 -0.64
C ARG A 30 -13.18 2.80 -0.54
N MET A 31 -12.52 2.62 -1.67
CA MET A 31 -11.13 2.19 -1.70
C MET A 31 -10.22 3.21 -1.00
N ALA A 32 -10.43 4.50 -1.27
CA ALA A 32 -9.63 5.54 -0.63
C ALA A 32 -9.76 5.50 0.89
N ILE A 33 -10.98 5.28 1.40
CA ILE A 33 -11.22 5.16 2.83
C ILE A 33 -10.53 3.92 3.38
N ASP A 34 -10.66 2.78 2.72
CA ASP A 34 -10.06 1.52 3.16
C ASP A 34 -8.54 1.63 3.23
N LEU A 35 -7.92 2.26 2.22
CA LEU A 35 -6.47 2.47 2.22
C LEU A 35 -6.03 3.42 3.33
N GLN A 36 -6.79 4.50 3.56
CA GLN A 36 -6.47 5.43 4.64
C GLN A 36 -6.55 4.75 6.01
N GLU A 37 -7.58 3.95 6.23
CA GLU A 37 -7.71 3.19 7.47
C GLU A 37 -6.56 2.19 7.63
N ALA A 38 -6.12 1.57 6.56
CA ALA A 38 -4.99 0.65 6.58
C ALA A 38 -3.70 1.37 6.98
N VAL A 39 -3.46 2.56 6.40
CA VAL A 39 -2.30 3.36 6.75
C VAL A 39 -2.35 3.77 8.22
N ASP A 40 -3.53 4.11 8.72
CA ASP A 40 -3.68 4.46 10.15
C ASP A 40 -3.36 3.27 11.05
N ARG A 41 -3.72 2.05 10.64
CA ARG A 41 -3.34 0.85 11.39
C ARG A 41 -1.83 0.62 11.37
N LEU A 42 -1.17 0.89 10.26
CA LEU A 42 0.29 0.77 10.15
C LEU A 42 1.01 1.71 11.11
N LYS A 43 0.47 2.89 11.35
CA LYS A 43 1.08 3.83 12.30
C LYS A 43 1.11 3.26 13.71
N LYS A 44 0.12 2.45 14.06
CA LYS A 44 0.02 1.83 15.39
C LYS A 44 0.72 0.47 15.44
N PHE A 45 0.65 -0.29 14.36
CA PHE A 45 1.15 -1.66 14.30
C PHE A 45 1.96 -1.83 13.00
N PRO A 46 3.19 -1.32 12.96
CA PRO A 46 3.95 -1.33 11.72
C PRO A 46 4.29 -2.72 11.19
N GLU A 47 4.26 -3.74 12.01
CA GLU A 47 4.61 -5.10 11.60
C GLU A 47 3.41 -5.99 11.28
N ILE A 48 2.21 -5.40 11.08
CA ILE A 48 1.02 -6.21 10.79
C ILE A 48 1.02 -6.82 9.39
N GLY A 49 1.77 -6.24 8.44
CA GLY A 49 1.90 -6.82 7.12
C GLY A 49 2.78 -8.05 7.14
N LEU A 50 2.71 -8.85 6.08
CA LEU A 50 3.51 -10.07 5.94
C LEU A 50 4.88 -9.76 5.35
N PRO A 51 5.94 -10.37 5.86
CA PRO A 51 7.28 -10.17 5.28
C PRO A 51 7.32 -10.56 3.80
N VAL A 52 8.03 -9.77 3.01
CA VAL A 52 8.24 -10.06 1.60
C VAL A 52 9.51 -10.90 1.49
N LEU A 53 9.35 -12.21 1.36
CA LEU A 53 10.47 -13.15 1.48
C LEU A 53 11.55 -12.97 0.43
N LYS A 54 11.19 -12.47 -0.77
CA LYS A 54 12.16 -12.23 -1.85
C LYS A 54 12.88 -10.89 -1.73
N ALA A 55 12.46 -10.05 -0.79
CA ALA A 55 13.12 -8.76 -0.58
C ALA A 55 14.48 -8.94 0.10
N SER A 56 15.35 -7.96 -0.07
CA SER A 56 16.67 -7.99 0.58
C SER A 56 16.58 -7.97 2.09
N ASP A 57 15.52 -7.36 2.64
CA ASP A 57 15.26 -7.34 4.08
C ASP A 57 13.78 -7.64 4.32
N PRO A 58 13.40 -8.93 4.37
CA PRO A 58 11.99 -9.32 4.49
C PRO A 58 11.31 -8.82 5.76
N GLU A 59 12.06 -8.63 6.83
CA GLU A 59 11.47 -8.17 8.09
C GLU A 59 11.04 -6.71 8.01
N LYS A 60 11.71 -5.92 7.17
CA LYS A 60 11.43 -4.49 7.04
C LYS A 60 10.53 -4.16 5.86
N ILE A 61 10.52 -5.01 4.84
CA ILE A 61 9.65 -4.83 3.66
C ILE A 61 8.49 -5.81 3.77
N ARG A 62 7.29 -5.26 3.87
CA ARG A 62 6.10 -6.05 4.15
C ARG A 62 4.96 -5.67 3.21
N ASP A 63 4.05 -6.63 3.01
CA ASP A 63 2.83 -6.42 2.25
C ASP A 63 1.62 -6.46 3.18
N LEU A 64 0.80 -5.44 3.12
CA LEU A 64 -0.48 -5.40 3.81
C LEU A 64 -1.60 -5.56 2.77
N TYR A 65 -2.44 -6.57 2.98
CA TYR A 65 -3.58 -6.82 2.09
C TYR A 65 -4.78 -6.03 2.59
N VAL A 66 -5.30 -5.16 1.71
CA VAL A 66 -6.41 -4.27 2.01
C VAL A 66 -7.49 -4.55 0.97
N LYS A 67 -8.45 -5.43 1.32
CA LYS A 67 -9.48 -5.88 0.38
C LYS A 67 -8.81 -6.50 -0.86
N ALA A 68 -9.11 -5.98 -2.04
CA ALA A 68 -8.56 -6.49 -3.29
C ALA A 68 -7.21 -5.88 -3.66
N TYR A 69 -6.59 -5.13 -2.75
CA TYR A 69 -5.35 -4.40 -3.02
C TYR A 69 -4.22 -4.85 -2.11
N THR A 70 -3.01 -4.67 -2.59
CA THR A 70 -1.79 -4.89 -1.79
C THR A 70 -1.06 -3.58 -1.65
N LEU A 71 -0.64 -3.28 -0.43
CA LEU A 71 0.14 -2.09 -0.09
C LEU A 71 1.49 -2.59 0.42
N ARG A 72 2.54 -2.34 -0.35
CA ARG A 72 3.90 -2.71 0.04
C ARG A 72 4.57 -1.54 0.72
N TYR A 73 5.18 -1.78 1.88
CA TYR A 73 5.79 -0.74 2.67
C TYR A 73 7.11 -1.18 3.27
N PHE A 74 7.90 -0.19 3.67
CA PHE A 74 9.23 -0.37 4.25
C PHE A 74 9.27 0.33 5.60
N ILE A 75 9.75 -0.38 6.61
CA ILE A 75 9.90 0.17 7.97
C ILE A 75 11.36 0.58 8.15
N GLN A 76 11.59 1.86 8.45
CA GLN A 76 12.94 2.34 8.74
C GLN A 76 12.86 3.43 9.80
N ASN A 77 13.55 3.21 10.91
CA ASN A 77 13.55 4.14 12.04
C ASN A 77 12.11 4.40 12.50
N ASP A 78 11.69 5.66 12.58
CA ASP A 78 10.35 6.04 13.00
C ASP A 78 9.42 6.26 11.81
N HIS A 79 9.79 5.77 10.63
CA HIS A 79 9.03 6.03 9.41
C HIS A 79 8.55 4.75 8.76
N ILE A 80 7.39 4.85 8.14
CA ILE A 80 6.87 3.85 7.23
C ILE A 80 6.84 4.49 5.86
N TYR A 81 7.49 3.84 4.89
CA TYR A 81 7.51 4.31 3.50
C TYR A 81 6.59 3.41 2.70
N ILE A 82 5.53 3.99 2.15
CA ILE A 82 4.66 3.26 1.24
C ILE A 82 5.39 3.22 -0.11
N LEU A 83 5.72 2.01 -0.55
CA LEU A 83 6.55 1.81 -1.73
C LEU A 83 5.75 1.59 -3.00
N ARG A 84 4.76 0.72 -2.95
CA ARG A 84 3.94 0.38 -4.11
C ARG A 84 2.53 0.01 -3.67
N VAL A 85 1.56 0.22 -4.55
CA VAL A 85 0.18 -0.20 -4.35
C VAL A 85 -0.33 -0.80 -5.66
N TRP A 86 -1.02 -1.93 -5.59
CA TRP A 86 -1.60 -2.53 -6.79
C TRP A 86 -2.85 -3.35 -6.44
N HIS A 87 -3.67 -3.60 -7.46
CA HIS A 87 -4.79 -4.53 -7.34
C HIS A 87 -4.24 -5.95 -7.41
N ASN A 88 -4.77 -6.87 -6.62
CA ASN A 88 -4.24 -8.24 -6.53
C ASN A 88 -4.33 -9.03 -7.84
N ARG A 89 -5.10 -8.55 -8.81
CA ARG A 89 -5.17 -9.15 -10.15
C ARG A 89 -4.08 -8.62 -11.09
N GLU A 90 -3.38 -7.57 -10.71
CA GLU A 90 -2.24 -7.08 -11.48
C GLU A 90 -1.02 -7.93 -11.14
N ASN A 91 0.00 -7.86 -11.99
CA ASN A 91 1.27 -8.46 -11.64
C ASN A 91 1.89 -7.69 -10.48
N GLU A 92 2.61 -8.41 -9.61
CA GLU A 92 3.30 -7.80 -8.50
C GLU A 92 4.25 -6.72 -8.99
N ARG A 93 4.19 -5.54 -8.37
CA ARG A 93 5.04 -4.41 -8.76
C ARG A 93 6.39 -4.51 -8.06
N SER A 94 7.48 -4.37 -8.83
CA SER A 94 8.83 -4.37 -8.28
C SER A 94 9.17 -3.03 -7.64
N GLN A 95 10.11 -3.09 -6.74
CA GLN A 95 10.68 -1.92 -6.10
C GLN A 95 11.60 -1.18 -7.07
#